data_0b2253b1a5eae45a076e873bff89ea9a
#
_entry.id   0b2253b1a5eae45a076e873bff89ea9a
#
_cell.length_a   1.000
_cell.length_b   1.000
_cell.length_c   1.000
_cell.angle_alpha   90.00
_cell.angle_beta   90.00
_cell.angle_gamma   90.00
#
_symmetry.space_group_name_H-M   'P 1'
#
loop_
_entity.id
_entity.type
_entity.pdbx_description
1 polymer ?
#
loop_
_entity_poly.entity_id
_entity_poly.type
_entity_poly.pdbx_seq_one_letter_code
_entity_poly.pdbx_strand_id
1 'polypeptide(L)'
;MFSRYLKFIVSQNCDGLHVRSGFPREDLSEIHGNMYMEICGHCDPEAEYFRPFDVTTKTRFRRHGTGRQCHQCQNELKDTIVLFGEKSRTESPMNWRSGLDHAVCADVVLSLGTSLKVSNRQNCSKYLQKITIF
;
A
#
# COMPACT_ATOMS: atom_id res chain seq x y z
N MET A 1 -21.76 -1.64 1.54
CA MET A 1 -21.79 -2.86 0.69
C MET A 1 -21.07 -2.54 -0.60
N PHE A 2 -19.79 -2.93 -0.72
CA PHE A 2 -19.02 -2.69 -1.94
C PHE A 2 -19.59 -3.56 -3.08
N SER A 3 -19.56 -3.01 -4.28
CA SER A 3 -20.14 -3.69 -5.46
C SER A 3 -19.48 -5.05 -5.67
N ARG A 4 -20.29 -6.09 -5.95
CA ARG A 4 -19.77 -7.42 -6.33
C ARG A 4 -18.86 -7.39 -7.57
N TYR A 5 -18.83 -6.27 -8.28
CA TYR A 5 -18.02 -6.07 -9.50
C TYR A 5 -16.62 -5.55 -9.20
N LEU A 6 -16.45 -4.71 -8.16
CA LEU A 6 -15.12 -4.23 -7.75
C LEU A 6 -14.47 -5.29 -6.86
N LYS A 7 -13.42 -5.91 -7.36
CA LYS A 7 -12.73 -7.03 -6.70
C LYS A 7 -11.47 -6.61 -5.97
N PHE A 8 -10.75 -5.62 -6.51
CA PHE A 8 -9.47 -5.21 -5.96
C PHE A 8 -9.15 -3.75 -6.33
N ILE A 9 -8.48 -3.03 -5.45
CA ILE A 9 -7.96 -1.68 -5.69
C ILE A 9 -6.44 -1.68 -5.56
N VAL A 10 -5.75 -1.13 -6.55
CA VAL A 10 -4.33 -0.76 -6.44
C VAL A 10 -4.25 0.76 -6.39
N SER A 11 -3.80 1.30 -5.26
CA SER A 11 -3.71 2.74 -5.03
C SER A 11 -2.26 3.22 -4.94
N GLN A 12 -1.97 4.37 -5.55
CA GLN A 12 -0.72 5.11 -5.38
C GLN A 12 -0.82 6.17 -4.28
N ASN A 13 -2.02 6.44 -3.76
CA ASN A 13 -2.25 7.40 -2.70
C ASN A 13 -1.82 6.82 -1.35
N CYS A 14 -1.34 7.70 -0.47
CA CYS A 14 -0.89 7.36 0.88
C CYS A 14 -1.83 7.87 1.98
N ASP A 15 -2.98 8.44 1.58
CA ASP A 15 -3.91 9.16 2.46
C ASP A 15 -4.87 8.24 3.25
N GLY A 16 -4.80 6.93 3.01
CA GLY A 16 -5.63 5.93 3.70
C GLY A 16 -7.12 6.04 3.42
N LEU A 17 -7.56 6.80 2.40
CA LEU A 17 -8.98 7.03 2.13
C LEU A 17 -9.74 5.76 1.79
N HIS A 18 -9.12 4.81 1.08
CA HIS A 18 -9.76 3.54 0.76
C HIS A 18 -10.08 2.73 2.03
N VAL A 19 -9.13 2.62 2.96
CA VAL A 19 -9.34 1.96 4.26
C VAL A 19 -10.43 2.68 5.06
N ARG A 20 -10.37 4.01 5.11
CA ARG A 20 -11.35 4.84 5.84
C ARG A 20 -12.75 4.82 5.22
N SER A 21 -12.87 4.53 3.92
CA SER A 21 -14.17 4.30 3.26
C SER A 21 -14.79 2.95 3.61
N GLY A 22 -14.06 2.09 4.35
CA GLY A 22 -14.47 0.75 4.71
C GLY A 22 -14.21 -0.28 3.62
N PHE A 23 -13.37 0.03 2.62
CA PHE A 23 -12.97 -0.98 1.63
C PHE A 23 -12.11 -2.06 2.32
N PRO A 24 -12.35 -3.37 2.02
CA PRO A 24 -11.62 -4.46 2.65
C PRO A 24 -10.10 -4.35 2.42
N ARG A 25 -9.34 -4.52 3.50
CA ARG A 25 -7.87 -4.43 3.46
C ARG A 25 -7.24 -5.51 2.60
N GLU A 26 -7.79 -6.71 2.65
CA GLU A 26 -7.36 -7.87 1.87
C GLU A 26 -7.49 -7.65 0.35
N ASP A 27 -8.41 -6.78 -0.06
CA ASP A 27 -8.68 -6.44 -1.47
C ASP A 27 -8.02 -5.13 -1.91
N LEU A 28 -7.12 -4.58 -1.08
CA LEU A 28 -6.45 -3.30 -1.31
C LEU A 28 -4.93 -3.45 -1.33
N SER A 29 -4.30 -2.83 -2.34
CA SER A 29 -2.86 -2.64 -2.42
C SER A 29 -2.54 -1.14 -2.36
N GLU A 30 -1.84 -0.68 -1.33
CA GLU A 30 -1.34 0.71 -1.19
C GLU A 30 0.16 0.72 -1.50
N ILE A 31 0.51 0.78 -2.79
CA ILE A 31 1.87 0.52 -3.28
C ILE A 31 2.94 1.53 -2.83
N HIS A 32 2.52 2.70 -2.37
CA HIS A 32 3.42 3.72 -1.79
C HIS A 32 3.29 3.84 -0.27
N GLY A 33 2.56 2.90 0.37
CA GLY A 33 2.33 2.89 1.80
C GLY A 33 1.11 3.72 2.22
N ASN A 34 0.94 3.83 3.54
CA ASN A 34 -0.18 4.53 4.16
C ASN A 34 0.35 5.39 5.32
N MET A 35 0.10 6.70 5.29
CA MET A 35 0.60 7.66 6.28
C MET A 35 -0.04 7.51 7.67
N TYR A 36 -1.05 6.68 7.81
CA TYR A 36 -1.71 6.35 9.08
C TYR A 36 -1.34 4.96 9.59
N MET A 37 -0.36 4.31 8.96
CA MET A 37 0.06 2.97 9.31
C MET A 37 1.54 2.91 9.64
N GLU A 38 1.85 2.30 10.76
CA GLU A 38 3.21 1.91 11.14
C GLU A 38 3.28 0.41 11.41
N ILE A 39 4.43 -0.15 11.23
CA ILE A 39 4.68 -1.58 11.34
C ILE A 39 5.86 -1.89 12.24
N CYS A 40 5.85 -3.09 12.80
CA CYS A 40 7.01 -3.70 13.43
C CYS A 40 7.53 -4.86 12.57
N GLY A 41 8.64 -4.65 11.87
CA GLY A 41 9.29 -5.69 11.08
C GLY A 41 10.12 -6.69 11.89
N HIS A 42 10.08 -6.63 13.24
CA HIS A 42 10.74 -7.58 14.14
C HIS A 42 9.79 -8.66 14.65
N CYS A 43 8.48 -8.45 14.52
CA CYS A 43 7.48 -9.45 14.83
C CYS A 43 7.27 -10.36 13.62
N ASP A 44 6.94 -11.63 13.86
CA ASP A 44 6.56 -12.59 12.83
C ASP A 44 5.21 -13.22 13.23
N PRO A 45 4.12 -12.97 12.49
CA PRO A 45 4.03 -12.02 11.36
C PRO A 45 4.25 -10.55 11.76
N GLU A 46 4.55 -9.67 10.79
CA GLU A 46 4.70 -8.24 11.02
C GLU A 46 3.48 -7.67 11.77
N ALA A 47 3.74 -6.93 12.87
CA ALA A 47 2.67 -6.31 13.63
C ALA A 47 2.31 -4.95 13.01
N GLU A 48 1.06 -4.78 12.65
CA GLU A 48 0.50 -3.58 12.04
C GLU A 48 -0.20 -2.70 13.08
N TYR A 49 -0.02 -1.39 12.98
CA TYR A 49 -0.63 -0.40 13.86
C TYR A 49 -1.26 0.71 13.04
N PHE A 50 -2.59 0.81 13.04
CA PHE A 50 -3.31 1.93 12.48
C PHE A 50 -3.45 3.04 13.51
N ARG A 51 -3.23 4.29 13.06
CA ARG A 51 -3.28 5.47 13.91
C ARG A 51 -4.29 6.48 13.37
N PRO A 52 -4.94 7.25 14.25
CA PRO A 52 -5.83 8.34 13.83
C PRO A 52 -5.07 9.62 13.43
N PHE A 53 -3.74 9.58 13.40
CA PHE A 53 -2.87 10.70 13.08
C PHE A 53 -1.76 10.27 12.11
N ASP A 54 -1.14 11.23 11.44
CA ASP A 54 -0.01 11.02 10.55
C ASP A 54 1.21 10.51 11.32
N VAL A 55 1.70 9.32 10.95
CA VAL A 55 2.86 8.68 11.58
C VAL A 55 4.19 9.13 10.98
N THR A 56 4.15 9.86 9.85
CA THR A 56 5.35 10.21 9.06
C THR A 56 6.04 11.49 9.52
N THR A 57 5.52 12.17 10.54
CA THR A 57 5.98 13.50 10.99
C THR A 57 7.46 13.56 11.36
N LYS A 58 8.06 12.43 11.76
CA LYS A 58 9.49 12.31 12.14
C LYS A 58 10.31 11.54 11.12
N THR A 59 9.66 10.98 10.08
CA THR A 59 10.32 10.11 9.11
C THR A 59 10.80 10.91 7.89
N ARG A 60 11.73 10.35 7.14
CA ARG A 60 12.31 10.95 5.94
C ARG A 60 13.03 9.89 5.11
N PHE A 61 13.52 10.26 3.95
CA PHE A 61 14.26 9.38 3.04
C PHE A 61 15.29 8.52 3.80
N ARG A 62 15.17 7.21 3.67
CA ARG A 62 15.97 6.16 4.34
C ARG A 62 15.92 6.17 5.89
N ARG A 63 15.03 6.95 6.48
CA ARG A 63 14.84 7.02 7.94
C ARG A 63 13.36 6.94 8.27
N HIS A 64 12.87 5.73 8.49
CA HIS A 64 11.46 5.41 8.62
C HIS A 64 11.01 5.14 10.07
N GLY A 65 11.94 5.24 11.03
CA GLY A 65 11.60 5.13 12.44
C GLY A 65 10.65 6.24 12.88
N THR A 66 9.52 5.85 13.48
CA THR A 66 8.47 6.78 13.91
C THR A 66 8.72 7.33 15.33
N GLY A 67 9.73 6.78 16.03
CA GLY A 67 10.03 7.07 17.43
C GLY A 67 9.04 6.42 18.41
N ARG A 68 8.15 5.55 17.95
CA ARG A 68 7.25 4.75 18.78
C ARG A 68 7.71 3.30 18.84
N GLN A 69 7.32 2.60 19.90
CA GLN A 69 7.72 1.22 20.15
C GLN A 69 6.57 0.24 19.91
N CYS A 70 6.90 -0.94 19.44
CA CYS A 70 5.99 -2.06 19.31
C CYS A 70 5.54 -2.54 20.69
N HIS A 71 4.24 -2.76 20.86
CA HIS A 71 3.70 -3.25 22.13
C HIS A 71 4.11 -4.71 22.43
N GLN A 72 4.43 -5.48 21.41
CA GLN A 72 4.76 -6.90 21.56
C GLN A 72 6.25 -7.11 21.88
N CYS A 73 7.15 -6.46 21.13
CA CYS A 73 8.59 -6.74 21.21
C CYS A 73 9.45 -5.52 21.60
N GLN A 74 8.84 -4.34 21.85
CA GLN A 74 9.48 -3.09 22.25
C GLN A 74 10.47 -2.52 21.20
N ASN A 75 10.58 -3.10 20.02
CA ASN A 75 11.39 -2.54 18.94
C ASN A 75 10.71 -1.31 18.33
N GLU A 76 11.51 -0.42 17.72
CA GLU A 76 11.01 0.78 17.07
C GLU A 76 10.08 0.44 15.90
N LEU A 77 8.94 1.13 15.85
CA LEU A 77 8.00 1.07 14.74
C LEU A 77 8.51 1.92 13.57
N LYS A 78 8.16 1.51 12.37
CA LYS A 78 8.50 2.22 11.12
C LYS A 78 7.23 2.57 10.36
N ASP A 79 7.27 3.72 9.66
CA ASP A 79 6.23 4.02 8.69
C ASP A 79 6.30 3.06 7.49
N THR A 80 5.26 3.06 6.69
CA THR A 80 5.14 2.22 5.50
C THR A 80 5.38 2.98 4.20
N ILE A 81 5.67 4.29 4.27
CA ILE A 81 5.79 5.15 3.09
C ILE A 81 7.02 4.78 2.25
N VAL A 82 6.81 4.78 0.94
CA VAL A 82 7.85 4.56 -0.06
C VAL A 82 8.11 5.88 -0.77
N LEU A 83 9.22 6.54 -0.44
CA LEU A 83 9.62 7.80 -1.06
C LEU A 83 10.29 7.54 -2.43
N PHE A 84 10.38 8.61 -3.24
CA PHE A 84 11.03 8.52 -4.54
C PHE A 84 12.47 8.01 -4.43
N GLY A 85 12.80 6.97 -5.20
CA GLY A 85 14.11 6.32 -5.16
C GLY A 85 14.25 5.21 -4.12
N GLU A 86 13.22 4.94 -3.33
CA GLU A 86 13.17 3.79 -2.41
C GLU A 86 12.48 2.59 -3.03
N LYS A 87 12.71 1.44 -2.42
CA LYS A 87 11.94 0.21 -2.66
C LYS A 87 11.07 -0.05 -1.44
N SER A 88 9.90 -0.64 -1.64
CA SER A 88 9.10 -1.12 -0.52
C SER A 88 9.91 -2.12 0.31
N ARG A 89 9.74 -2.02 1.62
CA ARG A 89 10.44 -2.83 2.62
C ARG A 89 9.53 -3.85 3.28
N THR A 90 8.26 -3.77 3.00
CA THR A 90 7.22 -4.52 3.71
C THR A 90 6.19 -5.03 2.72
N GLU A 91 5.63 -6.18 3.02
CA GLU A 91 4.52 -6.73 2.24
C GLU A 91 3.24 -5.92 2.48
N SER A 92 3.02 -5.52 3.71
CA SER A 92 1.88 -4.68 4.09
C SER A 92 2.29 -3.20 4.20
N PRO A 93 1.48 -2.24 3.74
CA PRO A 93 0.16 -2.36 3.10
C PRO A 93 0.25 -2.54 1.58
N MET A 94 1.42 -2.85 1.06
CA MET A 94 1.65 -2.89 -0.38
C MET A 94 0.82 -3.99 -1.05
N ASN A 95 0.68 -5.15 -0.42
CA ASN A 95 -0.14 -6.28 -0.88
C ASN A 95 -0.03 -6.51 -2.41
N TRP A 96 1.20 -6.37 -2.93
CA TRP A 96 1.46 -6.30 -4.37
C TRP A 96 1.17 -7.61 -5.08
N ARG A 97 1.46 -8.71 -4.41
CA ARG A 97 1.25 -10.05 -4.95
C ARG A 97 -0.23 -10.29 -5.24
N SER A 98 -1.10 -10.02 -4.26
CA SER A 98 -2.55 -10.08 -4.45
C SER A 98 -3.03 -9.17 -5.58
N GLY A 99 -2.46 -7.95 -5.68
CA GLY A 99 -2.78 -7.02 -6.77
C GLY A 99 -2.46 -7.60 -8.15
N LEU A 100 -1.32 -8.28 -8.29
CA LEU A 100 -0.94 -8.95 -9.54
C LEU A 100 -1.88 -10.12 -9.87
N ASP A 101 -2.20 -10.95 -8.89
CA ASP A 101 -3.08 -12.11 -9.07
C ASP A 101 -4.48 -11.67 -9.52
N HIS A 102 -5.03 -10.63 -8.90
CA HIS A 102 -6.31 -10.05 -9.33
C HIS A 102 -6.24 -9.41 -10.71
N ALA A 103 -5.13 -8.73 -11.06
CA ALA A 103 -4.96 -8.14 -12.38
C ALA A 103 -4.91 -9.19 -13.51
N VAL A 104 -4.34 -10.36 -13.23
CA VAL A 104 -4.31 -11.49 -14.20
C VAL A 104 -5.72 -12.03 -14.46
N CYS A 105 -6.55 -12.11 -13.42
CA CYS A 105 -7.91 -12.67 -13.48
C CYS A 105 -8.99 -11.63 -13.81
N ALA A 106 -8.63 -10.35 -13.96
CA ALA A 106 -9.58 -9.27 -14.18
C ALA A 106 -10.15 -9.30 -15.60
N ASP A 107 -11.46 -9.16 -15.72
CA ASP A 107 -12.14 -8.94 -17.02
C ASP A 107 -11.91 -7.49 -17.49
N VAL A 108 -11.89 -6.55 -16.54
CA VAL A 108 -11.72 -5.11 -16.79
C VAL A 108 -10.80 -4.51 -15.72
N VAL A 109 -9.86 -3.68 -16.14
CA VAL A 109 -9.04 -2.83 -15.24
C VAL A 109 -9.35 -1.38 -15.55
N LEU A 110 -9.81 -0.64 -14.53
CA LEU A 110 -10.11 0.78 -14.63
C LEU A 110 -8.96 1.60 -14.07
N SER A 111 -8.42 2.53 -14.84
CA SER A 111 -7.35 3.43 -14.43
C SER A 111 -7.90 4.84 -14.19
N LEU A 112 -7.74 5.37 -12.98
CA LEU A 112 -8.27 6.66 -12.57
C LEU A 112 -7.15 7.53 -11.96
N GLY A 113 -7.00 8.76 -12.45
CA GLY A 113 -6.13 9.78 -11.85
C GLY A 113 -4.63 9.44 -11.88
N THR A 114 -4.19 8.50 -12.72
CA THR A 114 -2.78 8.10 -12.82
C THR A 114 -2.29 8.12 -14.26
N SER A 115 -1.02 8.55 -14.45
CA SER A 115 -0.34 8.47 -15.74
C SER A 115 0.34 7.12 -15.99
N LEU A 116 0.31 6.21 -15.01
CA LEU A 116 0.97 4.90 -15.00
C LEU A 116 2.52 4.95 -15.16
N LYS A 117 3.13 6.14 -15.14
CA LYS A 117 4.57 6.30 -15.35
C LYS A 117 5.42 5.72 -14.21
N VAL A 118 4.91 5.79 -12.98
CA VAL A 118 5.63 5.32 -11.77
C VAL A 118 5.57 3.80 -11.66
N SER A 119 4.45 3.19 -12.02
CA SER A 119 4.26 1.74 -11.96
C SER A 119 5.08 0.96 -13.00
N ASN A 120 5.58 1.63 -14.05
CA ASN A 120 6.41 1.00 -15.09
C ASN A 120 7.73 0.40 -14.57
N ARG A 121 8.27 0.91 -13.46
CA ARG A 121 9.52 0.38 -12.87
C ARG A 121 9.34 -0.94 -12.11
N GLN A 122 8.12 -1.36 -11.86
CA GLN A 122 7.80 -2.58 -11.08
C GLN A 122 7.20 -3.71 -11.95
N ASN A 123 7.47 -3.72 -13.27
CA ASN A 123 6.93 -4.72 -14.22
C ASN A 123 5.39 -4.75 -14.35
N CYS A 124 4.69 -3.75 -13.84
CA CYS A 124 3.23 -3.65 -13.95
C CYS A 124 2.75 -3.48 -15.41
N SER A 125 3.63 -2.95 -16.29
CA SER A 125 3.27 -2.61 -17.67
C SER A 125 2.84 -3.81 -18.53
N LYS A 126 3.33 -5.03 -18.23
CA LYS A 126 2.95 -6.24 -18.98
C LYS A 126 1.50 -6.65 -18.74
N TYR A 127 0.95 -6.35 -17.55
CA TYR A 127 -0.43 -6.70 -17.18
C TYR A 127 -1.40 -5.55 -17.44
N LEU A 128 -0.90 -4.32 -17.47
CA LEU A 128 -1.70 -3.11 -17.74
C LEU A 128 -1.98 -2.90 -19.25
N GLN A 129 -1.44 -3.71 -20.15
CA GLN A 129 -1.77 -3.65 -21.59
C GLN A 129 -3.21 -4.07 -21.91
N LYS A 130 -3.96 -4.58 -20.94
CA LYS A 130 -5.41 -4.87 -21.07
C LYS A 130 -6.31 -3.71 -20.61
N ILE A 131 -5.72 -2.51 -20.39
CA ILE A 131 -6.47 -1.39 -19.85
C ILE A 131 -7.20 -0.68 -20.99
N THR A 132 -8.51 -0.65 -20.93
CA THR A 132 -9.32 0.32 -21.65
C THR A 132 -9.32 1.61 -20.84
N ILE A 133 -8.67 2.65 -21.35
CA ILE A 133 -8.68 4.00 -20.76
C ILE A 133 -9.95 4.69 -21.28
N PHE A 134 -10.84 5.08 -20.39
CA PHE A 134 -11.91 6.01 -20.69
C PHE A 134 -11.57 7.38 -20.11
#